data_a88ade4b1262aa7456b5c453080676e9
#
_entry.id   a88ade4b1262aa7456b5c453080676e9
#
_cell.length_a   1.000
_cell.length_b   1.000
_cell.length_c   1.000
_cell.angle_alpha   90.00
_cell.angle_beta   90.00
_cell.angle_gamma   90.00
#
_symmetry.space_group_name_H-M   'P 1'
#
loop_
_entity.id
_entity.type
_entity.pdbx_description
1 polymer ?
#
loop_
_entity_poly.entity_id
_entity_poly.type
_entity_poly.pdbx_seq_one_letter_code
_entity_poly.pdbx_strand_id
1 'polypeptide(L)'
;MEKKLLYISVNSKPEELSASKTVARSFINSFLEKYNDFKVEEVDLYKEHIPRLEYQYFQDRNCVISEEDAKKLPEKDQKEIRKIRELCDQFISAEMYVIAAPMWSLSFPAPLKEYIDCIVQTDKTISLEKGKKPKVIAILFHKRNCIAI
;
A
#
# COMPACT_ATOMS: atom_id res chain seq x y z
N MET A 1 13.76 17.10 -7.56
CA MET A 1 13.08 16.47 -6.41
C MET A 1 13.20 14.97 -6.56
N GLU A 2 13.68 14.28 -5.55
CA GLU A 2 13.86 12.83 -5.59
C GLU A 2 12.49 12.14 -5.64
N LYS A 3 12.27 11.29 -6.64
CA LYS A 3 11.04 10.54 -6.83
C LYS A 3 11.09 9.22 -6.07
N LYS A 4 9.94 8.71 -5.67
CA LYS A 4 9.84 7.46 -4.90
C LYS A 4 9.23 6.34 -5.75
N LEU A 5 9.92 5.19 -5.80
CA LEU A 5 9.39 3.92 -6.25
C LEU A 5 9.08 3.07 -5.02
N LEU A 6 7.82 2.71 -4.83
CA LEU A 6 7.40 1.81 -3.76
C LEU A 6 7.34 0.37 -4.27
N TYR A 7 8.23 -0.47 -3.74
CA TYR A 7 8.27 -1.89 -4.02
C TYR A 7 7.57 -2.68 -2.91
N ILE A 8 6.50 -3.35 -3.26
CA ILE A 8 5.68 -4.15 -2.34
C ILE A 8 5.85 -5.62 -2.68
N SER A 9 6.47 -6.39 -1.80
CA SER A 9 6.64 -7.82 -1.97
C SER A 9 5.67 -8.63 -1.11
N VAL A 10 5.08 -9.66 -1.69
CA VAL A 10 4.01 -10.46 -1.08
C VAL A 10 4.33 -11.95 -1.18
N ASN A 11 5.45 -12.37 -0.60
CA ASN A 11 5.83 -13.77 -0.59
C ASN A 11 6.71 -14.06 0.64
N SER A 12 6.43 -15.16 1.35
CA SER A 12 7.24 -15.62 2.48
C SER A 12 8.60 -16.20 2.05
N LYS A 13 8.74 -16.58 0.77
CA LYS A 13 10.02 -17.08 0.24
C LYS A 13 11.05 -15.96 0.15
N PRO A 14 12.35 -16.26 0.38
CA PRO A 14 13.42 -15.35 0.05
C PRO A 14 13.43 -15.02 -1.45
N GLU A 15 14.09 -13.94 -1.83
CA GLU A 15 14.02 -13.39 -3.19
C GLU A 15 14.48 -14.39 -4.24
N GLU A 16 15.58 -15.09 -3.99
CA GLU A 16 16.19 -16.08 -4.88
C GLU A 16 15.32 -17.34 -5.13
N LEU A 17 14.36 -17.61 -4.25
CA LEU A 17 13.40 -18.72 -4.36
C LEU A 17 12.00 -18.28 -4.83
N SER A 18 11.83 -17.00 -5.11
CA SER A 18 10.55 -16.41 -5.51
C SER A 18 10.63 -15.83 -6.91
N ALA A 19 9.97 -16.45 -7.89
CA ALA A 19 9.94 -15.96 -9.26
C ALA A 19 9.43 -14.51 -9.36
N SER A 20 8.34 -14.17 -8.66
CA SER A 20 7.80 -12.81 -8.70
C SER A 20 8.77 -11.78 -8.10
N LYS A 21 9.43 -12.08 -6.97
CA LYS A 21 10.43 -11.18 -6.36
C LYS A 21 11.66 -11.02 -7.26
N THR A 22 12.16 -12.11 -7.86
CA THR A 22 13.33 -12.08 -8.77
C THR A 22 13.03 -11.24 -10.00
N VAL A 23 11.88 -11.41 -10.64
CA VAL A 23 11.47 -10.61 -11.81
C VAL A 23 11.29 -9.14 -11.42
N ALA A 24 10.64 -8.86 -10.29
CA ALA A 24 10.47 -7.50 -9.80
C ALA A 24 11.81 -6.82 -9.52
N ARG A 25 12.76 -7.50 -8.90
CA ARG A 25 14.12 -6.99 -8.64
C ARG A 25 14.86 -6.68 -9.93
N SER A 26 14.82 -7.58 -10.91
CA SER A 26 15.42 -7.34 -12.22
C SER A 26 14.81 -6.11 -12.92
N PHE A 27 13.48 -5.97 -12.86
CA PHE A 27 12.80 -4.80 -13.39
C PHE A 27 13.26 -3.52 -12.68
N ILE A 28 13.25 -3.50 -11.33
CA ILE A 28 13.64 -2.33 -10.53
C ILE A 28 15.08 -1.91 -10.85
N ASN A 29 16.01 -2.85 -10.93
CA ASN A 29 17.40 -2.55 -11.26
C ASN A 29 17.53 -1.89 -12.64
N SER A 30 16.91 -2.48 -13.67
CA SER A 30 16.91 -1.91 -15.03
C SER A 30 16.18 -0.55 -15.10
N PHE A 31 15.15 -0.36 -14.28
CA PHE A 31 14.45 0.92 -14.19
C PHE A 31 15.34 2.00 -13.58
N LEU A 32 16.05 1.71 -12.49
CA LEU A 32 16.93 2.66 -11.81
C LEU A 32 18.17 3.03 -12.64
N GLU A 33 18.68 2.12 -13.46
CA GLU A 33 19.74 2.42 -14.43
C GLU A 33 19.31 3.52 -15.42
N LYS A 34 18.02 3.52 -15.78
CA LYS A 34 17.46 4.49 -16.73
C LYS A 34 16.94 5.75 -16.06
N TYR A 35 16.45 5.65 -14.84
CA TYR A 35 15.80 6.72 -14.08
C TYR A 35 16.47 6.88 -12.71
N ASN A 36 17.61 7.54 -12.67
CA ASN A 36 18.45 7.70 -11.48
C ASN A 36 17.92 8.71 -10.45
N ASP A 37 16.83 9.40 -10.77
CA ASP A 37 16.12 10.32 -9.88
C ASP A 37 15.09 9.62 -8.97
N PHE A 38 14.98 8.29 -9.08
CA PHE A 38 14.11 7.50 -8.21
C PHE A 38 14.88 6.84 -7.07
N LYS A 39 14.27 6.88 -5.88
CA LYS A 39 14.68 6.10 -4.71
C LYS A 39 13.67 4.98 -4.45
N VAL A 40 14.18 3.79 -4.17
CA VAL A 40 13.33 2.64 -3.84
C VAL A 40 13.03 2.63 -2.35
N GLU A 41 11.76 2.51 -2.02
CA GLU A 41 11.27 2.18 -0.69
C GLU A 41 10.61 0.80 -0.75
N GLU A 42 11.01 -0.12 0.12
CA GLU A 42 10.57 -1.52 0.09
C GLU A 42 9.65 -1.84 1.27
N VAL A 43 8.57 -2.55 0.98
CA VAL A 43 7.62 -3.08 1.97
C VAL A 43 7.46 -4.57 1.73
N ASP A 44 7.91 -5.40 2.67
CA ASP A 44 7.70 -6.85 2.65
C ASP A 44 6.50 -7.19 3.55
N LEU A 45 5.37 -7.52 2.93
CA LEU A 45 4.10 -7.76 3.64
C LEU A 45 4.11 -9.03 4.50
N TYR A 46 5.16 -9.86 4.43
CA TYR A 46 5.36 -11.00 5.33
C TYR A 46 6.25 -10.67 6.53
N LYS A 47 6.95 -9.53 6.50
CA LYS A 47 7.79 -9.05 7.61
C LYS A 47 7.17 -7.87 8.34
N GLU A 48 6.41 -7.04 7.62
CA GLU A 48 5.70 -5.90 8.19
C GLU A 48 4.42 -6.33 8.90
N HIS A 49 4.13 -5.68 10.02
CA HIS A 49 2.83 -5.79 10.64
C HIS A 49 1.81 -4.97 9.85
N ILE A 50 0.81 -5.65 9.29
CA ILE A 50 -0.30 -5.03 8.59
C ILE A 50 -1.55 -5.12 9.47
N PRO A 51 -2.10 -3.99 9.92
CA PRO A 51 -3.28 -3.98 10.76
C PRO A 51 -4.50 -4.60 10.06
N ARG A 52 -5.24 -5.41 10.78
CA ARG A 52 -6.60 -5.79 10.36
C ARG A 52 -7.56 -4.69 10.74
N LEU A 53 -8.49 -4.39 9.83
CA LEU A 53 -9.46 -3.35 10.06
C LEU A 53 -10.51 -3.78 11.09
N GLU A 54 -10.69 -2.95 12.13
CA GLU A 54 -11.73 -3.10 13.13
C GLU A 54 -12.74 -1.97 12.98
N TYR A 55 -14.02 -2.22 13.28
CA TYR A 55 -15.09 -1.23 13.04
C TYR A 55 -14.85 0.11 13.76
N GLN A 56 -14.23 0.08 14.94
CA GLN A 56 -13.94 1.28 15.74
C GLN A 56 -12.83 2.16 15.16
N TYR A 57 -12.11 1.70 14.12
CA TYR A 57 -11.07 2.51 13.45
C TYR A 57 -11.65 3.46 12.41
N PHE A 58 -12.94 3.35 12.14
CA PHE A 58 -13.62 4.12 11.08
C PHE A 58 -14.82 4.87 11.62
N GLN A 59 -14.94 6.13 11.20
CA GLN A 59 -16.14 6.94 11.45
C GLN A 59 -17.22 6.75 10.37
N ASP A 60 -16.80 6.34 9.16
CA ASP A 60 -17.63 6.07 8.00
C ASP A 60 -16.88 5.14 7.05
N ARG A 61 -17.50 4.77 5.92
CA ARG A 61 -16.93 3.85 4.92
C ARG A 61 -15.55 4.32 4.44
N ASN A 62 -14.52 3.52 4.75
CA ASN A 62 -13.12 3.80 4.41
C ASN A 62 -12.58 5.14 4.94
N CYS A 63 -13.24 5.72 5.93
CA CYS A 63 -12.82 6.96 6.56
C CYS A 63 -12.30 6.69 7.97
N VAL A 64 -10.99 6.74 8.15
CA VAL A 64 -10.34 6.53 9.44
C VAL A 64 -10.72 7.66 10.40
N ILE A 65 -11.05 7.31 11.66
CA ILE A 65 -11.43 8.27 12.71
C ILE A 65 -10.37 9.36 12.89
N SER A 66 -10.76 10.50 13.48
CA SER A 66 -9.86 11.61 13.81
C SER A 66 -8.76 11.20 14.80
N GLU A 67 -7.71 11.99 14.92
CA GLU A 67 -6.68 11.75 15.95
C GLU A 67 -7.25 11.93 17.37
N GLU A 68 -8.18 12.84 17.55
CA GLU A 68 -8.84 13.10 18.83
C GLU A 68 -9.69 11.90 19.28
N ASP A 69 -10.42 11.29 18.33
CA ASP A 69 -11.21 10.10 18.63
C ASP A 69 -10.32 8.86 18.83
N ALA A 70 -9.23 8.76 18.07
CA ALA A 70 -8.27 7.68 18.25
C ALA A 70 -7.64 7.69 19.67
N LYS A 71 -7.37 8.86 20.25
CA LYS A 71 -6.84 9.00 21.62
C LYS A 71 -7.78 8.45 22.71
N LYS A 72 -9.07 8.31 22.42
CA LYS A 72 -10.06 7.74 23.35
C LYS A 72 -10.04 6.20 23.38
N LEU A 73 -9.39 5.58 22.41
CA LEU A 73 -9.28 4.13 22.29
C LEU A 73 -8.11 3.58 23.10
N PRO A 74 -8.07 2.27 23.39
CA PRO A 74 -6.92 1.61 24.00
C PRO A 74 -5.63 1.86 23.22
N GLU A 75 -4.49 1.86 23.89
CA GLU A 75 -3.17 2.13 23.28
C GLU A 75 -2.85 1.20 22.11
N LYS A 76 -3.28 -0.06 22.19
CA LYS A 76 -3.15 -1.02 21.09
C LYS A 76 -3.84 -0.51 19.83
N ASP A 77 -5.09 -0.09 19.95
CA ASP A 77 -5.88 0.39 18.81
C ASP A 77 -5.31 1.69 18.23
N GLN A 78 -4.80 2.57 19.10
CA GLN A 78 -4.10 3.78 18.64
C GLN A 78 -2.87 3.46 17.80
N LYS A 79 -2.10 2.42 18.14
CA LYS A 79 -0.94 1.96 17.35
C LYS A 79 -1.38 1.41 15.98
N GLU A 80 -2.44 0.62 15.95
CA GLU A 80 -3.00 0.08 14.70
C GLU A 80 -3.47 1.21 13.78
N ILE A 81 -4.22 2.18 14.30
CA ILE A 81 -4.70 3.35 13.54
C ILE A 81 -3.54 4.18 12.98
N ARG A 82 -2.48 4.41 13.78
CA ARG A 82 -1.29 5.10 13.28
C ARG A 82 -0.65 4.33 12.13
N LYS A 83 -0.49 3.01 12.28
CA LYS A 83 0.09 2.17 11.22
C LYS A 83 -0.76 2.19 9.94
N ILE A 84 -2.09 2.16 10.04
CA ILE A 84 -2.99 2.30 8.89
C ILE A 84 -2.76 3.62 8.16
N ARG A 85 -2.60 4.73 8.89
CA ARG A 85 -2.33 6.05 8.30
C ARG A 85 -0.95 6.09 7.64
N GLU A 86 0.08 5.59 8.32
CA GLU A 86 1.46 5.53 7.80
C GLU A 86 1.53 4.76 6.48
N LEU A 87 0.88 3.59 6.39
CA LEU A 87 0.84 2.80 5.15
C LEU A 87 0.15 3.55 4.01
N CYS A 88 -0.94 4.25 4.31
CA CYS A 88 -1.64 5.07 3.32
C CYS A 88 -0.80 6.26 2.86
N ASP A 89 -0.16 6.97 3.78
CA ASP A 89 0.67 8.13 3.47
C ASP A 89 1.95 7.71 2.71
N GLN A 90 2.55 6.58 3.07
CA GLN A 90 3.65 5.96 2.32
C GLN A 90 3.22 5.65 0.88
N PHE A 91 2.06 5.02 0.71
CA PHE A 91 1.51 4.71 -0.62
C PHE A 91 1.30 5.99 -1.45
N ILE A 92 0.69 7.02 -0.87
CA ILE A 92 0.42 8.29 -1.58
C ILE A 92 1.72 9.01 -1.96
N SER A 93 2.77 8.88 -1.16
CA SER A 93 4.05 9.57 -1.38
C SER A 93 4.86 9.03 -2.57
N ALA A 94 4.49 7.88 -3.14
CA ALA A 94 5.21 7.27 -4.25
C ALA A 94 4.67 7.68 -5.62
N GLU A 95 5.54 7.80 -6.62
CA GLU A 95 5.20 8.06 -8.02
C GLU A 95 5.14 6.79 -8.86
N MET A 96 5.81 5.73 -8.42
CA MET A 96 5.87 4.44 -9.11
C MET A 96 5.64 3.30 -8.12
N TYR A 97 4.91 2.28 -8.55
CA TYR A 97 4.62 1.10 -7.73
C TYR A 97 5.04 -0.16 -8.47
N VAL A 98 5.72 -1.06 -7.76
CA VAL A 98 6.01 -2.42 -8.21
C VAL A 98 5.46 -3.38 -7.16
N ILE A 99 4.53 -4.24 -7.54
CA ILE A 99 3.91 -5.22 -6.64
C ILE A 99 4.29 -6.62 -7.11
N ALA A 100 5.10 -7.31 -6.32
CA ALA A 100 5.50 -8.70 -6.58
C ALA A 100 4.66 -9.64 -5.73
N ALA A 101 3.67 -10.29 -6.34
CA ALA A 101 2.75 -11.20 -5.67
C ALA A 101 2.61 -12.51 -6.44
N PRO A 102 2.77 -13.68 -5.80
CA PRO A 102 2.46 -14.95 -6.43
C PRO A 102 0.94 -15.12 -6.58
N MET A 103 0.53 -15.89 -7.56
CA MET A 103 -0.86 -16.32 -7.65
C MET A 103 -1.06 -17.58 -6.80
N TRP A 104 -1.79 -17.43 -5.68
CA TRP A 104 -2.21 -18.52 -4.82
C TRP A 104 -3.72 -18.66 -4.82
N SER A 105 -4.21 -19.89 -4.98
CA SER A 105 -5.65 -20.15 -5.01
C SER A 105 -6.43 -19.26 -6.00
N LEU A 106 -5.86 -19.03 -7.19
CA LEU A 106 -6.39 -18.20 -8.26
C LEU A 106 -6.51 -16.69 -7.90
N SER A 107 -5.79 -16.24 -6.88
CA SER A 107 -5.76 -14.86 -6.43
C SER A 107 -4.38 -14.49 -5.87
N PHE A 108 -4.25 -13.31 -5.30
CA PHE A 108 -3.05 -12.90 -4.57
C PHE A 108 -3.13 -13.32 -3.09
N PRO A 109 -1.99 -13.41 -2.38
CA PRO A 109 -1.98 -13.78 -0.95
C PRO A 109 -2.72 -12.78 -0.06
N ALA A 110 -3.29 -13.26 1.05
CA ALA A 110 -4.09 -12.48 1.99
C ALA A 110 -3.41 -11.20 2.51
N PRO A 111 -2.08 -11.16 2.82
CA PRO A 111 -1.43 -9.93 3.27
C PRO A 111 -1.55 -8.77 2.30
N LEU A 112 -1.62 -9.04 0.97
CA LEU A 112 -1.86 -7.98 0.00
C LEU A 112 -3.27 -7.38 0.14
N LYS A 113 -4.27 -8.20 0.42
CA LYS A 113 -5.63 -7.70 0.66
C LYS A 113 -5.69 -6.86 1.95
N GLU A 114 -5.05 -7.31 3.02
CA GLU A 114 -4.95 -6.56 4.28
C GLU A 114 -4.26 -5.19 4.05
N TYR A 115 -3.18 -5.17 3.27
CA TYR A 115 -2.51 -3.93 2.88
C TYR A 115 -3.42 -3.00 2.05
N ILE A 116 -4.11 -3.54 1.03
CA ILE A 116 -5.06 -2.78 0.21
C ILE A 116 -6.15 -2.16 1.09
N ASP A 117 -6.66 -2.89 2.07
CA ASP A 117 -7.67 -2.39 2.99
C ASP A 117 -7.15 -1.19 3.81
N CYS A 118 -5.88 -1.19 4.21
CA CYS A 118 -5.27 -0.07 4.93
C CYS A 118 -5.08 1.17 4.05
N ILE A 119 -4.70 1.01 2.78
CA ILE A 119 -4.38 2.15 1.89
C ILE A 119 -5.60 2.74 1.17
N VAL A 120 -6.72 2.01 1.08
CA VAL A 120 -7.95 2.50 0.45
C VAL A 120 -8.71 3.35 1.46
N GLN A 121 -8.46 4.65 1.47
CA GLN A 121 -9.08 5.61 2.39
C GLN A 121 -9.82 6.71 1.62
N THR A 122 -11.01 7.05 2.11
CA THR A 122 -11.82 8.15 1.56
C THR A 122 -11.09 9.48 1.71
N ASP A 123 -11.16 10.30 0.68
CA ASP A 123 -10.52 11.61 0.53
C ASP A 123 -8.99 11.59 0.49
N LYS A 124 -8.38 10.40 0.55
CA LYS A 124 -6.93 10.22 0.37
C LYS A 124 -6.60 9.48 -0.93
N THR A 125 -7.06 8.24 -1.05
CA THR A 125 -6.79 7.39 -2.23
C THR A 125 -8.02 7.20 -3.11
N ILE A 126 -9.22 7.32 -2.54
CA ILE A 126 -10.49 7.22 -3.24
C ILE A 126 -11.41 8.40 -2.89
N SER A 127 -12.31 8.77 -3.80
CA SER A 127 -13.43 9.67 -3.53
C SER A 127 -14.74 8.89 -3.58
N LEU A 128 -15.53 9.01 -2.52
CA LEU A 128 -16.85 8.40 -2.38
C LEU A 128 -17.90 9.50 -2.29
N GLU A 129 -18.48 9.89 -3.43
CA GLU A 129 -19.60 10.83 -3.48
C GLU A 129 -20.92 10.07 -3.51
N LYS A 130 -21.91 10.51 -2.70
CA LYS A 130 -23.24 9.90 -2.66
C LYS A 130 -23.88 9.89 -4.06
N GLY A 131 -24.31 8.71 -4.51
CA GLY A 131 -24.96 8.54 -5.82
C GLY A 131 -24.00 8.48 -7.02
N LYS A 132 -22.68 8.57 -6.83
CA LYS A 132 -21.69 8.45 -7.88
C LYS A 132 -20.84 7.16 -7.71
N LYS A 133 -20.21 6.72 -8.80
CA LYS A 133 -19.24 5.63 -8.73
C LYS A 133 -17.98 6.11 -7.99
N PRO A 134 -17.35 5.24 -7.18
CA PRO A 134 -16.06 5.54 -6.55
C PRO A 134 -15.03 5.97 -7.58
N LYS A 135 -14.26 7.01 -7.27
CA LYS A 135 -13.13 7.47 -8.09
C LYS A 135 -11.84 7.26 -7.32
N VAL A 136 -10.81 6.77 -7.99
CA VAL A 136 -9.46 6.68 -7.43
C VAL A 136 -8.79 8.04 -7.55
N ILE A 137 -8.39 8.63 -6.42
CA ILE A 137 -7.75 9.94 -6.36
C ILE A 137 -6.23 9.81 -6.53
N ALA A 138 -5.60 8.91 -5.78
CA ALA A 138 -4.14 8.80 -5.72
C ALA A 138 -3.48 8.46 -7.07
N ILE A 139 -4.19 7.79 -7.98
CA ILE A 139 -3.70 7.42 -9.32
C ILE A 139 -3.96 8.55 -10.34
N LEU A 140 -4.90 9.46 -10.07
CA LEU A 140 -5.32 10.48 -11.05
C LEU A 140 -4.46 11.75 -11.07
N PHE A 141 -3.80 12.09 -9.96
CA PHE A 141 -3.07 13.36 -9.85
C PHE A 141 -1.63 13.32 -10.42
N HIS A 142 -1.08 12.13 -10.63
CA HIS A 142 0.19 11.95 -11.33
C HIS A 142 0.05 10.79 -12.31
N LYS A 143 0.77 10.81 -13.42
CA LYS A 143 0.90 9.66 -14.34
C LYS A 143 1.66 8.54 -13.60
N ARG A 144 1.00 7.92 -12.64
CA ARG A 144 1.59 6.87 -11.81
C ARG A 144 1.48 5.54 -12.54
N ASN A 145 2.61 4.90 -12.74
CA ASN A 145 2.67 3.59 -13.36
C ASN A 145 2.68 2.52 -12.27
N CYS A 146 1.70 1.60 -12.29
CA CYS A 146 1.68 0.43 -11.45
C CYS A 146 2.05 -0.79 -12.29
N ILE A 147 3.03 -1.56 -11.83
CA ILE A 147 3.42 -2.84 -12.44
C ILE A 147 3.16 -3.93 -11.41
N ALA A 148 2.27 -4.87 -11.75
CA ALA A 148 2.02 -6.09 -11.00
C ALA A 148 2.72 -7.27 -11.70
N ILE A 149 3.49 -8.06 -10.94
CA ILE A 149 4.29 -9.19 -11.39
C ILE A 149 3.99 -10.44 -10.55
#